data_b7bb2b405033170bc53ceecc1a1488d7
#
_entry.id   b7bb2b405033170bc53ceecc1a1488d7
#
_cell.length_a   1.000
_cell.length_b   1.000
_cell.length_c   1.000
_cell.angle_alpha   90.00
_cell.angle_beta   90.00
_cell.angle_gamma   90.00
#
_symmetry.space_group_name_H-M   'P 1'
#
loop_
_entity.id
_entity.type
_entity.pdbx_description
1 polymer ?
#
loop_
_entity_poly.entity_id
_entity_poly.type
_entity_poly.pdbx_seq_one_letter_code
_entity_poly.pdbx_strand_id
1 'polypeptide(L)' 'MGVEGIEMVTISEAQRRLGLSKNTWLRRRKALGIRRYGYDVNWIDVLRAFTNEPNKEERKSK' A
#
# COMPACT_ATOMS: atom_id res chain seq x y z
N MET A 1 -16.10 -9.68 -11.55
CA MET A 1 -15.99 -9.51 -11.12
C MET A 1 -15.80 -8.84 -10.34
N GLY A 2 -15.90 -8.57 -10.08
CA GLY A 2 -15.93 -7.83 -9.33
C GLY A 2 -15.30 -7.76 -8.39
N VAL A 3 -14.75 -7.82 -8.29
CA VAL A 3 -14.12 -7.94 -7.44
C VAL A 3 -13.72 -6.95 -6.85
N GLU A 4 -14.11 -6.13 -6.85
CA GLU A 4 -13.79 -5.27 -6.12
C GLU A 4 -13.87 -5.55 -4.87
N GLY A 5 -13.67 -6.37 -4.38
CA GLY A 5 -13.78 -6.73 -3.07
C GLY A 5 -13.10 -5.86 -2.12
N ILE A 6 -13.32 -6.09 -0.89
CA ILE A 6 -12.71 -5.36 0.16
C ILE A 6 -12.09 -6.35 1.10
N GLU A 7 -10.83 -6.20 1.40
CA GLU A 7 -10.20 -7.09 2.33
C GLU A 7 -9.51 -6.24 3.37
N MET A 8 -10.14 -6.02 4.50
CA MET A 8 -9.56 -5.18 5.53
C MET A 8 -8.51 -5.93 6.33
N VAL A 9 -7.35 -5.36 6.47
CA VAL A 9 -6.31 -5.97 7.28
C VAL A 9 -5.76 -4.88 8.16
N THR A 10 -5.10 -5.22 9.23
CA THR A 10 -4.51 -4.22 10.09
C THR A 10 -3.30 -3.66 9.39
N ILE A 11 -2.90 -2.47 9.78
CA ILE A 11 -1.73 -1.86 9.23
C ILE A 11 -0.52 -2.73 9.51
N SER A 12 -0.47 -3.33 10.69
CA SER A 12 0.65 -4.21 11.02
C SER A 12 0.71 -5.37 10.07
N GLU A 13 -0.45 -5.93 9.74
CA GLU A 13 -0.46 -7.06 8.84
C GLU A 13 -0.02 -6.62 7.45
N ALA A 14 -0.47 -5.45 6.99
CA ALA A 14 -0.09 -4.96 5.69
C ALA A 14 1.42 -4.75 5.62
N GLN A 15 2.02 -4.21 6.69
CA GLN A 15 3.44 -4.01 6.73
C GLN A 15 4.15 -5.34 6.62
N ARG A 16 3.65 -6.33 7.34
CA ARG A 16 4.30 -7.61 7.32
C ARG A 16 4.21 -8.25 5.95
N ARG A 17 3.06 -8.17 5.31
CA ARG A 17 2.90 -8.78 4.00
C ARG A 17 3.81 -8.12 2.96
N LEU A 18 4.04 -6.83 3.11
CA LEU A 18 4.88 -6.13 2.17
C LEU A 18 6.35 -6.12 2.57
N GLY A 19 6.65 -6.54 3.76
CA GLY A 19 8.03 -6.56 4.23
C GLY A 19 8.57 -5.17 4.46
N LEU A 20 7.72 -4.23 4.88
CA LEU A 20 8.16 -2.86 5.09
C LEU A 20 8.24 -2.49 6.55
N SER A 21 9.15 -1.61 6.89
CA SER A 21 9.21 -1.13 8.24
C SER A 21 8.11 -0.11 8.41
N LYS A 22 7.82 0.26 9.65
CA LYS A 22 6.77 1.17 9.92
C LYS A 22 7.00 2.51 9.24
N ASN A 23 8.20 3.04 9.31
CA ASN A 23 8.47 4.31 8.71
C ASN A 23 8.33 4.27 7.19
N THR A 24 8.80 3.20 6.58
CA THR A 24 8.70 3.06 5.15
C THR A 24 7.24 2.95 4.74
N TRP A 25 6.47 2.19 5.52
CA TRP A 25 5.06 2.04 5.23
C TRP A 25 4.35 3.39 5.27
N LEU A 26 4.62 4.18 6.31
CA LEU A 26 3.95 5.46 6.44
C LEU A 26 4.30 6.37 5.27
N ARG A 27 5.54 6.37 4.88
CA ARG A 27 5.95 7.20 3.80
C ARG A 27 5.30 6.78 2.50
N ARG A 28 5.29 5.48 2.23
CA ARG A 28 4.70 5.00 1.00
C ARG A 28 3.20 5.21 1.02
N ARG A 29 2.55 4.98 2.13
CA ARG A 29 1.12 5.15 2.20
C ARG A 29 0.74 6.58 1.86
N LYS A 30 1.48 7.55 2.41
CA LYS A 30 1.19 8.88 2.12
C LYS A 30 1.44 9.19 0.67
N ALA A 31 2.54 8.77 0.12
CA ALA A 31 2.90 9.03 -1.25
C ALA A 31 1.90 8.44 -2.23
N LEU A 32 1.36 7.28 -1.92
CA LEU A 32 0.43 6.62 -2.81
C LEU A 32 -1.02 6.99 -2.54
N GLY A 33 -1.28 7.74 -1.50
CA GLY A 33 -2.64 8.14 -1.19
C GLY A 33 -3.53 7.03 -0.71
N ILE A 34 -2.96 6.02 -0.07
CA ILE A 34 -3.74 4.90 0.40
C ILE A 34 -4.55 5.33 1.60
N ARG A 35 -5.85 5.06 1.57
CA ARG A 35 -6.71 5.47 2.65
C ARG A 35 -6.60 4.57 3.87
N ARG A 36 -6.66 5.13 5.03
CA ARG A 36 -6.59 4.36 6.25
C ARG A 36 -7.92 4.43 6.95
N TYR A 37 -8.39 3.32 7.50
CA TYR A 37 -9.64 3.26 8.19
C TYR A 37 -9.32 2.90 9.64
N GLY A 38 -9.00 3.87 10.44
CA GLY A 38 -8.60 3.60 11.82
C GLY A 38 -7.25 2.93 11.81
N TYR A 39 -7.17 1.70 12.27
CA TYR A 39 -5.93 0.96 12.27
C TYR A 39 -5.91 -0.06 11.14
N ASP A 40 -6.86 0.02 10.23
CA ASP A 40 -6.95 -0.94 9.16
C ASP A 40 -6.78 -0.29 7.80
N VAL A 41 -6.48 -1.08 6.81
CA VAL A 41 -6.42 -0.60 5.44
C VAL A 41 -7.07 -1.67 4.58
N ASN A 42 -7.52 -1.29 3.41
CA ASN A 42 -8.10 -2.25 2.49
C ASN A 42 -6.93 -2.82 1.70
N TRP A 43 -6.65 -4.11 1.92
CA TRP A 43 -5.51 -4.73 1.28
C TRP A 43 -5.59 -4.67 -0.24
N ILE A 44 -6.80 -4.70 -0.79
CA ILE A 44 -6.95 -4.62 -2.24
C ILE A 44 -6.46 -3.26 -2.74
N ASP A 45 -6.75 -2.18 -2.00
CA ASP A 45 -6.29 -0.87 -2.37
C ASP A 45 -4.78 -0.80 -2.27
N VAL A 46 -4.22 -1.42 -1.25
CA VAL A 46 -2.79 -1.42 -1.04
C VAL A 46 -2.10 -2.12 -2.20
N LEU A 47 -2.61 -3.28 -2.56
CA LEU A 47 -2.01 -4.01 -3.66
C LEU A 47 -2.10 -3.24 -4.95
N ARG A 48 -3.25 -2.64 -5.19
CA ARG A 48 -3.41 -1.90 -6.41
C ARG A 48 -2.48 -0.70 -6.44
N ALA A 49 -2.37 0.02 -5.36
CA ALA A 49 -1.52 1.19 -5.31
C ALA A 49 -0.06 0.83 -5.53
N PHE A 50 0.40 -0.24 -4.88
CA PHE A 50 1.78 -0.62 -5.03
C PHE A 50 2.06 -1.20 -6.43
N THR A 51 1.08 -1.85 -7.01
CA THR A 51 1.26 -2.41 -8.32
C THR A 51 1.30 -1.32 -9.39
N ASN A 52 0.49 -0.28 -9.20
CA ASN A 52 0.45 0.78 -10.16
C ASN A 52 1.36 1.93 -9.84
N GLU A 53 2.19 1.78 -8.86
CA GLU A 53 3.08 2.82 -8.47
C GLU A 53 3.99 3.18 -9.61
N PRO A 54 4.21 4.42 -9.91
CA PRO A 54 5.05 4.79 -10.99
C PRO A 54 6.41 4.31 -10.70
N ASN A 55 7.15 3.87 -11.68
CA ASN A 55 8.35 3.34 -11.47
C ASN A 55 9.30 4.33 -11.18
N LYS A 56 9.39 4.80 -10.02
CA LYS A 56 10.28 5.70 -9.73
C LYS A 56 11.59 5.28 -9.90
N GLU A 57 11.84 4.09 -9.82
CA GLU A 57 13.12 3.62 -9.95
C GLU A 57 13.59 3.99 -11.25
N GLU A 58 12.81 3.93 -12.21
CA GLU A 58 13.29 4.20 -13.40
C GLU A 58 13.62 5.56 -13.53
N ARG A 59 12.97 6.39 -12.97
CA ARG A 59 13.29 7.64 -13.12
C ARG A 59 14.50 7.93 -12.52
N LYS A 60 14.81 7.43 -11.47
CA LYS A 60 15.94 7.71 -10.88
C LYS A 60 17.00 7.26 -11.56
N SER A 61 16.80 6.34 -12.23
CA SER A 61 17.84 5.85 -12.87
C SER A 61 18.28 6.82 -13.79
N LYS A 62 17.97 7.61 -13.93
CA LYS A 62 18.40 8.35 -14.73
C LYS A 62 18.94 9.02 -14.43
#